data_8ba3c8edcb32c2da4bb870f6c0a8397f
#
_entry.id   8ba3c8edcb32c2da4bb870f6c0a8397f
#
_cell.length_a   1.000
_cell.length_b   1.000
_cell.length_c   1.000
_cell.angle_alpha   90.00
_cell.angle_beta   90.00
_cell.angle_gamma   90.00
#
_symmetry.space_group_name_H-M   'P 1'
#
loop_
_entity.id
_entity.type
_entity.pdbx_description
1 polymer ?
#
loop_
_entity_poly.entity_id
_entity_poly.type
_entity_poly.pdbx_seq_one_letter_code
_entity_poly.pdbx_strand_id
1 'polypeptide(L)'
;MSVAAFAFRCASALKQSAPRSSRFFSSSLMTGEALKICVVGSGPAGFYTVDKILKRFEGAEVDIVESLPTPFGLVRSGVAPDHQDTKNVMNQFSEIARNPRVQFFGNVTVGGQGGGGDSADNNITTATSKTSSRSAAAAAVSLDELRSLYNAVVLAYGAQSDRRLGIPGEDLKPGVYPAREFVQWYNGHPSAASLQLPDFSSVTSVAICGLGNVALDIARVLLQPIERLAMSDAAEHAVAALRKSAVRDVHLLGRRGPAQAAFTPKELRELLSMEGIQVKIHPKECLDLSPACAAEVKGNRIKRRVVEVLEKAVGVGSDKAGDRTLHLHFLRSPIEILHSEGSVSGVRLEHTALQDQESASTSSGAGAPPPQKAVGTGLHSDLHAQLVLESIGYKSCPMEGAPFNSKVGIIPNQLGQVMEEHQSSNRHGRDGTRGNTETPFAEKSHVPVPGLFVCGWLKRGPSGIIGTNLVDAEQTVDTMVRSQGSFPKVGQRHGGGGGRQGLQALLKNRKIEVVDFKGWEKIDAEEVRRGSAVGKPREKIVSVEEMLEIAKKASC
;
A
#
# COMPACT_ATOMS: atom_id res chain seq x y z
N MET A 1 24.72 -9.59 7.63
CA MET A 1 24.23 -9.24 8.98
C MET A 1 22.73 -9.02 8.88
N SER A 2 21.95 -9.88 9.53
CA SER A 2 20.50 -10.06 9.42
C SER A 2 19.71 -8.78 9.78
N VAL A 3 18.58 -8.56 9.09
CA VAL A 3 17.59 -7.48 9.32
C VAL A 3 17.09 -7.44 10.79
N ALA A 4 17.17 -8.56 11.51
CA ALA A 4 16.89 -8.65 12.95
C ALA A 4 17.83 -7.77 13.81
N ALA A 5 19.07 -7.56 13.39
CA ALA A 5 20.05 -6.74 14.14
C ALA A 5 19.79 -5.23 14.01
N PHE A 6 19.06 -4.78 12.97
CA PHE A 6 18.77 -3.35 12.78
C PHE A 6 17.53 -2.91 13.57
N ALA A 7 16.55 -3.78 13.76
CA ALA A 7 15.40 -3.51 14.62
C ALA A 7 15.81 -3.38 16.11
N PHE A 8 16.85 -4.11 16.54
CA PHE A 8 17.33 -4.07 17.92
C PHE A 8 18.15 -2.81 18.25
N ARG A 9 18.80 -2.19 17.28
CA ARG A 9 19.59 -0.96 17.49
C ARG A 9 18.76 0.32 17.55
N CYS A 10 17.57 0.36 16.96
CA CYS A 10 16.66 1.52 17.12
C CYS A 10 15.94 1.52 18.47
N ALA A 11 15.75 0.35 19.10
CA ALA A 11 15.11 0.25 20.41
C ALA A 11 16.02 0.67 21.59
N SER A 12 17.34 0.67 21.42
CA SER A 12 18.29 1.01 22.49
C SER A 12 18.61 2.51 22.62
N ALA A 13 18.30 3.33 21.62
CA ALA A 13 18.58 4.76 21.64
C ALA A 13 17.47 5.64 22.28
N LEU A 14 16.32 5.05 22.66
CA LEU A 14 15.18 5.75 23.29
C LEU A 14 14.99 5.41 24.78
N LYS A 15 16.00 4.84 25.43
CA LYS A 15 15.94 4.47 26.86
C LYS A 15 16.65 5.46 27.79
N GLN A 16 16.54 6.76 27.57
CA GLN A 16 16.92 7.72 28.63
C GLN A 16 15.87 8.82 28.73
N SER A 17 15.29 8.89 29.94
CA SER A 17 14.43 9.92 30.54
C SER A 17 12.90 9.73 30.42
N ALA A 18 12.33 8.89 31.31
CA ALA A 18 11.03 9.15 31.90
C ALA A 18 10.99 8.52 33.31
N PRO A 19 10.46 9.20 34.33
CA PRO A 19 10.43 8.68 35.69
C PRO A 19 9.44 7.52 35.80
N ARG A 20 9.89 6.44 36.43
CA ARG A 20 9.08 5.28 36.81
C ARG A 20 8.06 5.69 37.86
N SER A 21 6.82 5.90 37.50
CA SER A 21 5.70 5.76 38.40
C SER A 21 5.00 4.42 38.13
N SER A 22 5.43 3.41 38.86
CA SER A 22 4.72 2.14 38.97
C SER A 22 3.43 2.37 39.76
N ARG A 23 2.36 2.73 39.07
CA ARG A 23 1.00 2.52 39.60
C ARG A 23 0.54 1.17 39.07
N PHE A 24 0.62 0.18 39.94
CA PHE A 24 -0.13 -1.06 39.81
C PHE A 24 -1.62 -0.70 39.69
N PHE A 25 -2.18 -0.81 38.49
CA PHE A 25 -3.63 -0.87 38.35
C PHE A 25 -4.04 -2.24 38.90
N SER A 26 -4.66 -2.21 40.07
CA SER A 26 -5.35 -3.33 40.66
C SER A 26 -6.29 -3.95 39.63
N SER A 27 -6.07 -5.24 39.30
CA SER A 27 -6.99 -6.05 38.51
C SER A 27 -8.28 -6.20 39.30
N SER A 28 -9.25 -5.32 39.08
CA SER A 28 -10.63 -5.64 39.35
C SER A 28 -11.00 -6.78 38.44
N LEU A 29 -11.22 -7.95 39.03
CA LEU A 29 -11.82 -9.13 38.41
C LEU A 29 -13.18 -8.73 37.81
N MET A 30 -13.18 -8.22 36.59
CA MET A 30 -14.36 -8.11 35.76
C MET A 30 -14.57 -9.49 35.16
N THR A 31 -15.52 -10.23 35.66
CA THR A 31 -16.16 -11.38 34.99
C THR A 31 -16.91 -10.89 33.76
N GLY A 32 -16.19 -10.31 32.80
CA GLY A 32 -16.71 -9.82 31.54
C GLY A 32 -16.37 -10.82 30.43
N GLU A 33 -17.28 -11.02 29.50
CA GLU A 33 -17.02 -11.77 28.27
C GLU A 33 -15.73 -11.27 27.62
N ALA A 34 -14.94 -12.21 27.03
CA ALA A 34 -13.74 -11.87 26.29
C ALA A 34 -14.04 -10.87 25.16
N LEU A 35 -13.19 -9.86 25.00
CA LEU A 35 -13.36 -8.87 23.93
C LEU A 35 -13.25 -9.54 22.56
N LYS A 36 -14.22 -9.27 21.71
CA LYS A 36 -14.29 -9.74 20.33
C LYS A 36 -13.87 -8.63 19.40
N ILE A 37 -12.75 -8.79 18.70
CA ILE A 37 -12.16 -7.76 17.85
C ILE A 37 -12.02 -8.30 16.43
N CYS A 38 -12.46 -7.51 15.43
CA CYS A 38 -12.28 -7.82 14.01
C CYS A 38 -11.21 -6.91 13.41
N VAL A 39 -10.30 -7.49 12.64
CA VAL A 39 -9.29 -6.76 11.86
C VAL A 39 -9.58 -7.01 10.37
N VAL A 40 -9.88 -5.96 9.63
CA VAL A 40 -10.18 -6.03 8.20
C VAL A 40 -8.90 -5.76 7.40
N GLY A 41 -8.38 -6.79 6.75
CA GLY A 41 -7.13 -6.80 6.01
C GLY A 41 -6.02 -7.56 6.73
N SER A 42 -5.39 -8.47 6.02
CA SER A 42 -4.33 -9.37 6.50
C SER A 42 -2.92 -8.96 6.03
N GLY A 43 -2.73 -7.69 5.66
CA GLY A 43 -1.41 -7.14 5.36
C GLY A 43 -0.58 -6.86 6.63
N PRO A 44 0.62 -6.23 6.49
CA PRO A 44 1.47 -5.90 7.64
C PRO A 44 0.77 -5.09 8.72
N ALA A 45 -0.07 -4.11 8.35
CA ALA A 45 -0.83 -3.32 9.31
C ALA A 45 -1.78 -4.18 10.13
N GLY A 46 -2.48 -5.12 9.49
CA GLY A 46 -3.39 -6.06 10.15
C GLY A 46 -2.64 -6.97 11.12
N PHE A 47 -1.61 -7.68 10.67
CA PHE A 47 -0.87 -8.62 11.52
C PHE A 47 -0.15 -7.94 12.69
N TYR A 48 0.49 -6.78 12.48
CA TYR A 48 1.08 -6.05 13.61
C TYR A 48 0.02 -5.55 14.60
N THR A 49 -1.17 -5.16 14.12
CA THR A 49 -2.28 -4.80 14.99
C THR A 49 -2.74 -5.99 15.83
N VAL A 50 -2.91 -7.17 15.21
CA VAL A 50 -3.26 -8.42 15.92
C VAL A 50 -2.22 -8.76 16.99
N ASP A 51 -0.91 -8.72 16.65
CA ASP A 51 0.17 -8.95 17.61
C ASP A 51 0.08 -8.02 18.83
N LYS A 52 -0.17 -6.73 18.60
CA LYS A 52 -0.30 -5.76 19.69
C LYS A 52 -1.58 -5.96 20.51
N ILE A 53 -2.71 -6.31 19.87
CA ILE A 53 -3.96 -6.64 20.57
C ILE A 53 -3.75 -7.85 21.49
N LEU A 54 -3.15 -8.93 20.98
CA LEU A 54 -2.87 -10.14 21.75
C LEU A 54 -2.02 -9.88 23.01
N LYS A 55 -1.13 -8.87 22.95
CA LYS A 55 -0.23 -8.49 24.04
C LYS A 55 -0.88 -7.53 25.04
N ARG A 56 -1.87 -6.74 24.62
CA ARG A 56 -2.46 -5.66 25.44
C ARG A 56 -3.83 -6.00 26.02
N PHE A 57 -4.56 -6.91 25.39
CA PHE A 57 -5.88 -7.35 25.82
C PHE A 57 -5.83 -8.85 26.16
N GLU A 58 -5.74 -9.13 27.45
CA GLU A 58 -5.76 -10.50 27.94
C GLU A 58 -7.12 -11.15 27.63
N GLY A 59 -7.12 -12.37 27.08
CA GLY A 59 -8.33 -13.09 26.73
C GLY A 59 -9.08 -12.61 25.49
N ALA A 60 -8.66 -11.52 24.82
CA ALA A 60 -9.33 -11.07 23.60
C ALA A 60 -9.28 -12.10 22.47
N GLU A 61 -10.41 -12.32 21.79
CA GLU A 61 -10.51 -13.06 20.54
C GLU A 61 -10.39 -12.11 19.35
N VAL A 62 -9.57 -12.47 18.38
CA VAL A 62 -9.31 -11.63 17.19
C VAL A 62 -9.60 -12.41 15.93
N ASP A 63 -10.44 -11.85 15.08
CA ASP A 63 -10.76 -12.40 13.77
C ASP A 63 -10.20 -11.49 12.67
N ILE A 64 -9.44 -12.07 11.74
CA ILE A 64 -8.87 -11.39 10.58
C ILE A 64 -9.73 -11.70 9.37
N VAL A 65 -10.26 -10.68 8.71
CA VAL A 65 -11.06 -10.83 7.48
C VAL A 65 -10.26 -10.33 6.30
N GLU A 66 -10.13 -11.16 5.26
CA GLU A 66 -9.34 -10.88 4.06
C GLU A 66 -10.12 -11.22 2.79
N SER A 67 -10.08 -10.34 1.81
CA SER A 67 -10.77 -10.51 0.53
C SER A 67 -10.20 -11.62 -0.35
N LEU A 68 -8.90 -11.90 -0.24
CA LEU A 68 -8.26 -12.99 -0.95
C LEU A 68 -8.25 -14.28 -0.10
N PRO A 69 -8.20 -15.47 -0.74
CA PRO A 69 -7.94 -16.73 -0.04
C PRO A 69 -6.60 -16.75 0.70
N THR A 70 -5.66 -15.87 0.31
CA THR A 70 -4.27 -15.84 0.77
C THR A 70 -3.98 -14.61 1.63
N PRO A 71 -3.30 -14.74 2.79
CA PRO A 71 -2.93 -13.64 3.65
C PRO A 71 -1.67 -12.88 3.17
N PHE A 72 -1.23 -11.93 3.99
CA PHE A 72 0.03 -11.17 3.95
C PHE A 72 0.05 -9.96 3.02
N GLY A 73 -1.01 -9.71 2.24
CA GLY A 73 -1.16 -8.52 1.40
C GLY A 73 0.09 -8.22 0.55
N LEU A 74 0.59 -6.98 0.60
CA LEU A 74 1.73 -6.56 -0.22
C LEU A 74 3.06 -7.24 0.13
N VAL A 75 3.21 -7.90 1.28
CA VAL A 75 4.43 -8.69 1.54
C VAL A 75 4.50 -9.85 0.55
N ARG A 76 3.36 -10.50 0.31
CA ARG A 76 3.26 -11.59 -0.65
C ARG A 76 3.22 -11.09 -2.10
N SER A 77 2.42 -10.06 -2.41
CA SER A 77 2.08 -9.66 -3.77
C SER A 77 2.63 -8.31 -4.23
N GLY A 78 3.37 -7.60 -3.39
CA GLY A 78 3.93 -6.28 -3.70
C GLY A 78 5.45 -6.19 -3.56
N VAL A 79 6.05 -6.96 -2.63
CA VAL A 79 7.51 -7.07 -2.51
C VAL A 79 8.05 -7.77 -3.75
N ALA A 80 9.13 -7.22 -4.32
CA ALA A 80 9.73 -7.77 -5.53
C ALA A 80 10.12 -9.26 -5.35
N PRO A 81 9.99 -10.09 -6.41
CA PRO A 81 10.17 -11.53 -6.29
C PRO A 81 11.60 -11.95 -5.94
N ASP A 82 12.59 -11.12 -6.23
CA ASP A 82 14.00 -11.33 -5.89
C ASP A 82 14.37 -10.87 -4.46
N HIS A 83 13.44 -10.24 -3.72
CA HIS A 83 13.63 -9.80 -2.33
C HIS A 83 13.07 -10.78 -1.29
N GLN A 84 13.49 -12.06 -1.37
CA GLN A 84 13.00 -13.11 -0.47
C GLN A 84 13.26 -12.81 1.01
N ASP A 85 14.38 -12.16 1.36
CA ASP A 85 14.70 -11.77 2.74
C ASP A 85 13.64 -10.85 3.34
N THR A 86 13.08 -9.94 2.56
CA THR A 86 12.00 -9.04 3.00
C THR A 86 10.71 -9.82 3.24
N LYS A 87 10.45 -10.88 2.47
CA LYS A 87 9.28 -11.75 2.61
C LYS A 87 9.34 -12.64 3.84
N ASN A 88 10.49 -12.84 4.48
CA ASN A 88 10.63 -13.64 5.71
C ASN A 88 9.76 -13.17 6.87
N VAL A 89 9.27 -11.92 6.85
CA VAL A 89 8.30 -11.42 7.84
C VAL A 89 6.98 -12.21 7.81
N MET A 90 6.65 -12.89 6.70
CA MET A 90 5.48 -13.79 6.63
C MET A 90 5.55 -14.94 7.64
N ASN A 91 6.75 -15.39 8.03
CA ASN A 91 6.92 -16.42 9.05
C ASN A 91 6.39 -15.93 10.41
N GLN A 92 6.76 -14.69 10.81
CA GLN A 92 6.23 -14.06 12.01
C GLN A 92 4.71 -13.89 11.95
N PHE A 93 4.16 -13.50 10.81
CA PHE A 93 2.71 -13.34 10.63
C PHE A 93 1.99 -14.69 10.69
N SER A 94 2.61 -15.76 10.20
CA SER A 94 2.08 -17.13 10.31
C SER A 94 2.01 -17.59 11.77
N GLU A 95 3.01 -17.28 12.59
CA GLU A 95 2.99 -17.57 14.02
C GLU A 95 1.83 -16.85 14.73
N ILE A 96 1.59 -15.58 14.38
CA ILE A 96 0.47 -14.79 14.91
C ILE A 96 -0.87 -15.43 14.50
N ALA A 97 -1.02 -15.84 13.24
CA ALA A 97 -2.24 -16.45 12.73
C ALA A 97 -2.55 -17.81 13.35
N ARG A 98 -1.53 -18.56 13.78
CA ARG A 98 -1.68 -19.86 14.47
C ARG A 98 -2.05 -19.71 15.96
N ASN A 99 -2.04 -18.49 16.51
CA ASN A 99 -2.45 -18.29 17.90
C ASN A 99 -3.91 -18.73 18.10
N PRO A 100 -4.25 -19.53 19.12
CA PRO A 100 -5.62 -20.06 19.32
C PRO A 100 -6.68 -18.96 19.51
N ARG A 101 -6.29 -17.76 19.92
CA ARG A 101 -7.19 -16.61 20.01
C ARG A 101 -7.44 -15.93 18.66
N VAL A 102 -6.70 -16.29 17.61
CA VAL A 102 -6.82 -15.69 16.27
C VAL A 102 -7.54 -16.66 15.33
N GLN A 103 -8.45 -16.14 14.52
CA GLN A 103 -9.05 -16.86 13.39
C GLN A 103 -8.91 -16.04 12.12
N PHE A 104 -8.48 -16.69 11.06
CA PHE A 104 -8.39 -16.11 9.72
C PHE A 104 -9.62 -16.49 8.89
N PHE A 105 -10.20 -15.51 8.21
CA PHE A 105 -11.34 -15.64 7.30
C PHE A 105 -10.93 -15.07 5.95
N GLY A 106 -10.28 -15.86 5.12
CA GLY A 106 -9.92 -15.55 3.74
C GLY A 106 -11.10 -15.75 2.78
N ASN A 107 -11.03 -15.10 1.63
CA ASN A 107 -12.08 -15.05 0.61
C ASN A 107 -13.38 -14.39 1.13
N VAL A 108 -13.26 -13.41 2.01
CA VAL A 108 -14.39 -12.66 2.56
C VAL A 108 -14.23 -11.17 2.26
N THR A 109 -15.06 -10.64 1.40
CA THR A 109 -15.07 -9.21 1.06
C THR A 109 -15.89 -8.43 2.08
N VAL A 110 -15.34 -7.30 2.56
CA VAL A 110 -16.03 -6.35 3.44
C VAL A 110 -16.37 -5.08 2.68
N GLY A 111 -17.60 -4.62 2.83
CA GLY A 111 -18.14 -3.47 2.10
C GLY A 111 -18.62 -3.86 0.71
N GLY A 112 -19.78 -3.37 0.30
CA GLY A 112 -20.20 -3.38 -1.11
C GLY A 112 -19.21 -2.54 -1.92
N GLN A 113 -18.92 -2.88 -3.17
CA GLN A 113 -18.33 -1.91 -4.08
C GLN A 113 -19.34 -0.77 -4.22
N GLY A 114 -19.11 0.32 -3.51
CA GLY A 114 -19.88 1.55 -3.63
C GLY A 114 -19.69 2.10 -5.03
N GLY A 115 -20.56 1.68 -5.92
CA GLY A 115 -20.81 2.42 -7.14
C GLY A 115 -21.54 3.68 -6.76
N GLY A 116 -20.87 4.82 -6.80
CA GLY A 116 -21.55 6.10 -6.65
C GLY A 116 -20.83 7.09 -5.74
N GLY A 117 -19.78 7.68 -6.20
CA GLY A 117 -19.27 8.97 -5.76
C GLY A 117 -19.00 9.75 -7.04
N ASP A 118 -19.69 10.87 -7.22
CA ASP A 118 -19.58 11.78 -8.35
C ASP A 118 -18.13 12.03 -8.78
N SER A 119 -17.68 11.30 -9.75
CA SER A 119 -16.59 11.68 -10.62
C SER A 119 -17.09 11.48 -12.04
N ALA A 120 -17.12 12.59 -12.76
CA ALA A 120 -17.51 12.68 -14.16
C ALA A 120 -16.52 11.96 -15.10
N ASP A 121 -16.32 10.66 -14.88
CA ASP A 121 -15.49 9.77 -15.71
C ASP A 121 -16.16 8.39 -15.84
N ASN A 122 -17.45 8.41 -16.17
CA ASN A 122 -18.18 7.22 -16.58
C ASN A 122 -18.05 7.02 -18.09
N ASN A 123 -16.90 6.55 -18.59
CA ASN A 123 -16.79 5.98 -19.93
C ASN A 123 -15.67 4.96 -20.04
N ILE A 124 -15.74 3.87 -19.24
CA ILE A 124 -15.09 2.61 -19.63
C ILE A 124 -16.06 1.49 -19.25
N THR A 125 -17.04 1.28 -20.10
CA THR A 125 -17.81 0.04 -20.18
C THR A 125 -17.01 -0.99 -20.93
N THR A 126 -16.20 -1.79 -20.23
CA THR A 126 -15.84 -3.11 -20.74
C THR A 126 -17.11 -3.97 -20.70
N ALA A 127 -17.58 -4.29 -21.89
CA ALA A 127 -18.78 -5.10 -22.15
C ALA A 127 -18.53 -6.57 -21.82
N THR A 128 -18.35 -6.90 -20.53
CA THR A 128 -18.45 -8.29 -20.04
C THR A 128 -18.88 -8.24 -18.57
N SER A 129 -20.07 -8.77 -18.33
CA SER A 129 -20.65 -9.14 -17.03
C SER A 129 -21.45 -8.10 -16.24
N LYS A 130 -22.56 -7.63 -16.79
CA LYS A 130 -23.66 -7.06 -15.97
C LYS A 130 -24.36 -8.10 -15.08
N THR A 131 -24.05 -9.38 -15.22
CA THR A 131 -24.58 -10.50 -14.40
C THR A 131 -23.73 -10.82 -13.18
N SER A 132 -22.42 -10.50 -13.17
CA SER A 132 -21.52 -10.82 -12.04
C SER A 132 -21.54 -9.77 -10.92
N SER A 133 -21.88 -8.51 -11.22
CA SER A 133 -21.84 -7.43 -10.23
C SER A 133 -22.93 -7.53 -9.15
N ARG A 134 -24.11 -8.05 -9.49
CA ARG A 134 -25.20 -8.28 -8.52
C ARG A 134 -24.93 -9.48 -7.61
N SER A 135 -24.26 -10.52 -8.11
CA SER A 135 -23.85 -11.71 -7.32
C SER A 135 -22.71 -11.38 -6.34
N ALA A 136 -21.73 -10.58 -6.76
CA ALA A 136 -20.59 -10.18 -5.91
C ALA A 136 -21.02 -9.24 -4.77
N ALA A 137 -21.97 -8.33 -5.00
CA ALA A 137 -22.50 -7.46 -3.95
C ALA A 137 -23.31 -8.23 -2.89
N ALA A 138 -23.97 -9.32 -3.28
CA ALA A 138 -24.73 -10.17 -2.37
C ALA A 138 -23.82 -11.05 -1.46
N ALA A 139 -22.55 -11.24 -1.84
CA ALA A 139 -21.59 -12.06 -1.12
C ALA A 139 -20.69 -11.27 -0.15
N ALA A 140 -20.81 -9.94 -0.06
CA ALA A 140 -20.02 -9.12 0.83
C ALA A 140 -20.61 -9.02 2.24
N VAL A 141 -19.75 -8.84 3.25
CA VAL A 141 -20.14 -8.48 4.62
C VAL A 141 -20.03 -6.96 4.77
N SER A 142 -21.07 -6.29 5.26
CA SER A 142 -21.00 -4.84 5.47
C SER A 142 -20.20 -4.48 6.73
N LEU A 143 -19.67 -3.24 6.76
CA LEU A 143 -18.99 -2.73 7.95
C LEU A 143 -19.94 -2.67 9.15
N ASP A 144 -21.21 -2.30 8.95
CA ASP A 144 -22.20 -2.23 10.02
C ASP A 144 -22.52 -3.60 10.62
N GLU A 145 -22.55 -4.66 9.79
CA GLU A 145 -22.68 -6.03 10.28
C GLU A 145 -21.48 -6.41 11.16
N LEU A 146 -20.25 -6.12 10.72
CA LEU A 146 -19.08 -6.35 11.56
C LEU A 146 -19.15 -5.56 12.86
N ARG A 147 -19.51 -4.29 12.82
CA ARG A 147 -19.69 -3.45 14.03
C ARG A 147 -20.78 -3.96 14.97
N SER A 148 -21.76 -4.68 14.46
CA SER A 148 -22.81 -5.31 15.27
C SER A 148 -22.33 -6.59 15.98
N LEU A 149 -21.36 -7.28 15.37
CA LEU A 149 -20.82 -8.57 15.86
C LEU A 149 -19.61 -8.42 16.77
N TYR A 150 -18.87 -7.30 16.70
CA TYR A 150 -17.61 -7.11 17.40
C TYR A 150 -17.62 -5.88 18.31
N ASN A 151 -16.87 -5.96 19.42
CA ASN A 151 -16.67 -4.81 20.32
C ASN A 151 -15.82 -3.71 19.66
N ALA A 152 -14.89 -4.12 18.78
CA ALA A 152 -14.08 -3.20 18.01
C ALA A 152 -13.78 -3.78 16.63
N VAL A 153 -13.72 -2.90 15.62
CA VAL A 153 -13.31 -3.20 14.25
C VAL A 153 -12.14 -2.31 13.90
N VAL A 154 -11.05 -2.91 13.40
CA VAL A 154 -9.86 -2.17 12.94
C VAL A 154 -9.74 -2.31 11.42
N LEU A 155 -9.80 -1.19 10.70
CA LEU A 155 -9.65 -1.14 9.25
C LEU A 155 -8.16 -1.07 8.89
N ALA A 156 -7.63 -2.10 8.23
CA ALA A 156 -6.23 -2.27 7.87
C ALA A 156 -6.03 -2.81 6.44
N TYR A 157 -7.02 -2.60 5.53
CA TYR A 157 -7.04 -3.15 4.17
C TYR A 157 -6.11 -2.43 3.18
N GLY A 158 -5.40 -1.38 3.62
CA GLY A 158 -4.34 -0.73 2.84
C GLY A 158 -4.84 0.18 1.72
N ALA A 159 -4.08 0.24 0.62
CA ALA A 159 -4.39 1.06 -0.56
C ALA A 159 -4.56 0.17 -1.78
N GLN A 160 -5.73 0.18 -2.37
CA GLN A 160 -6.14 -0.73 -3.45
C GLN A 160 -6.28 -0.03 -4.82
N SER A 161 -6.02 1.27 -4.88
CA SER A 161 -6.09 2.09 -6.09
C SER A 161 -4.77 2.81 -6.32
N ASP A 162 -4.67 3.49 -7.45
CA ASP A 162 -3.49 4.21 -7.89
C ASP A 162 -3.80 5.69 -8.06
N ARG A 163 -2.76 6.52 -7.94
CA ARG A 163 -2.82 7.90 -8.37
C ARG A 163 -2.63 7.94 -9.87
N ARG A 164 -3.39 8.82 -10.54
CA ARG A 164 -3.30 9.05 -11.98
C ARG A 164 -2.47 10.31 -12.26
N LEU A 165 -1.79 10.32 -13.41
CA LEU A 165 -1.07 11.51 -13.88
C LEU A 165 -2.05 12.62 -14.27
N GLY A 166 -3.22 12.28 -14.80
CA GLY A 166 -4.23 13.22 -15.27
C GLY A 166 -3.80 13.94 -16.56
N ILE A 167 -3.09 13.25 -17.46
CA ILE A 167 -2.55 13.78 -18.69
C ILE A 167 -3.15 13.10 -19.92
N PRO A 168 -3.18 13.76 -21.09
CA PRO A 168 -3.64 13.16 -22.34
C PRO A 168 -2.90 11.86 -22.66
N GLY A 169 -3.62 10.87 -23.16
CA GLY A 169 -3.07 9.57 -23.55
C GLY A 169 -2.88 8.57 -22.40
N GLU A 170 -3.17 8.94 -21.15
CA GLU A 170 -3.02 8.08 -19.97
C GLU A 170 -3.87 6.79 -20.03
N ASP A 171 -4.97 6.79 -20.79
CA ASP A 171 -5.88 5.63 -20.89
C ASP A 171 -5.56 4.68 -22.05
N LEU A 172 -4.44 4.91 -22.76
CA LEU A 172 -4.05 4.06 -23.89
C LEU A 172 -3.72 2.62 -23.45
N LYS A 173 -4.46 1.66 -24.00
CA LYS A 173 -4.26 0.22 -23.77
C LYS A 173 -4.18 -0.52 -25.13
N PRO A 174 -3.25 -1.45 -25.27
CA PRO A 174 -2.14 -1.75 -24.37
C PRO A 174 -1.04 -0.69 -24.42
N GLY A 175 -0.34 -0.46 -23.30
CA GLY A 175 0.86 0.39 -23.28
C GLY A 175 1.02 1.29 -22.07
N VAL A 176 -0.07 1.72 -21.39
CA VAL A 176 0.00 2.53 -20.16
C VAL A 176 -0.64 1.76 -19.01
N TYR A 177 0.07 1.60 -17.89
CA TYR A 177 -0.44 0.88 -16.71
C TYR A 177 0.01 1.51 -15.40
N PRO A 178 -0.84 1.46 -14.36
CA PRO A 178 -0.39 1.70 -13.00
C PRO A 178 0.72 0.72 -12.61
N ALA A 179 1.78 1.21 -11.97
CA ALA A 179 2.89 0.38 -11.50
C ALA A 179 2.44 -0.77 -10.61
N ARG A 180 1.37 -0.57 -9.80
CA ARG A 180 0.79 -1.60 -8.94
C ARG A 180 0.28 -2.80 -9.74
N GLU A 181 -0.39 -2.59 -10.86
CA GLU A 181 -0.90 -3.67 -11.72
C GLU A 181 0.25 -4.49 -12.30
N PHE A 182 1.31 -3.82 -12.75
CA PHE A 182 2.51 -4.48 -13.25
C PHE A 182 3.24 -5.28 -12.15
N VAL A 183 3.34 -4.71 -10.93
CA VAL A 183 3.89 -5.39 -9.75
C VAL A 183 3.05 -6.62 -9.38
N GLN A 184 1.74 -6.49 -9.40
CA GLN A 184 0.81 -7.59 -9.13
C GLN A 184 0.92 -8.69 -10.20
N TRP A 185 1.11 -8.30 -11.46
CA TRP A 185 1.27 -9.23 -12.58
C TRP A 185 2.51 -10.12 -12.40
N TYR A 186 3.69 -9.55 -12.18
CA TYR A 186 4.87 -10.38 -12.01
C TYR A 186 4.91 -11.13 -10.67
N ASN A 187 4.15 -10.68 -9.69
CA ASN A 187 3.99 -11.37 -8.41
C ASN A 187 2.86 -12.42 -8.39
N GLY A 188 2.14 -12.62 -9.49
CA GLY A 188 1.08 -13.63 -9.57
C GLY A 188 -0.14 -13.32 -8.71
N HIS A 189 -0.52 -12.03 -8.59
CA HIS A 189 -1.75 -11.64 -7.91
C HIS A 189 -2.97 -11.98 -8.79
N PRO A 190 -4.03 -12.60 -8.24
CA PRO A 190 -5.19 -13.02 -9.05
C PRO A 190 -5.83 -11.92 -9.89
N SER A 191 -5.91 -10.69 -9.37
CA SER A 191 -6.52 -9.56 -10.11
C SER A 191 -5.73 -9.13 -11.34
N ALA A 192 -4.47 -9.50 -11.46
CA ALA A 192 -3.59 -9.13 -12.57
C ALA A 192 -3.24 -10.33 -13.47
N ALA A 193 -3.81 -11.50 -13.22
CA ALA A 193 -3.55 -12.71 -14.02
C ALA A 193 -3.95 -12.55 -15.50
N SER A 194 -5.01 -11.75 -15.76
CA SER A 194 -5.50 -11.46 -17.12
C SER A 194 -5.02 -10.12 -17.69
N LEU A 195 -4.01 -9.48 -17.06
CA LEU A 195 -3.48 -8.20 -17.52
C LEU A 195 -2.85 -8.37 -18.90
N GLN A 196 -3.41 -7.67 -19.89
CA GLN A 196 -2.90 -7.68 -21.26
C GLN A 196 -1.79 -6.63 -21.39
N LEU A 197 -0.56 -7.07 -21.33
CA LEU A 197 0.63 -6.25 -21.57
C LEU A 197 1.02 -6.33 -23.06
N PRO A 198 1.78 -5.33 -23.59
CA PRO A 198 2.35 -5.44 -24.92
C PRO A 198 3.33 -6.62 -25.01
N ASP A 199 3.54 -7.16 -26.21
CA ASP A 199 4.55 -8.19 -26.41
C ASP A 199 5.94 -7.61 -26.13
N PHE A 200 6.60 -8.13 -25.11
CA PHE A 200 7.93 -7.68 -24.70
C PHE A 200 9.02 -7.89 -25.76
N SER A 201 8.78 -8.72 -26.77
CA SER A 201 9.70 -8.87 -27.90
C SER A 201 9.77 -7.62 -28.80
N SER A 202 8.74 -6.76 -28.74
CA SER A 202 8.66 -5.49 -29.48
C SER A 202 8.94 -4.26 -28.62
N VAL A 203 9.03 -4.40 -27.29
CA VAL A 203 9.29 -3.30 -26.36
C VAL A 203 10.78 -3.17 -26.11
N THR A 204 11.40 -2.12 -26.61
CA THR A 204 12.82 -1.81 -26.40
C THR A 204 13.07 -0.77 -25.32
N SER A 205 12.09 0.12 -25.08
CA SER A 205 12.20 1.22 -24.15
C SER A 205 10.95 1.33 -23.26
N VAL A 206 11.16 1.50 -21.94
CA VAL A 206 10.10 1.60 -20.93
C VAL A 206 10.28 2.89 -20.14
N ALA A 207 9.20 3.69 -20.02
CA ALA A 207 9.16 4.86 -19.16
C ALA A 207 8.40 4.56 -17.87
N ILE A 208 9.00 4.86 -16.72
CA ILE A 208 8.41 4.70 -15.39
C ILE A 208 8.27 6.08 -14.74
N CYS A 209 7.04 6.54 -14.62
CA CYS A 209 6.72 7.86 -14.06
C CYS A 209 6.76 7.81 -12.54
N GLY A 210 7.85 8.27 -11.93
CA GLY A 210 8.06 8.29 -10.49
C GLY A 210 9.47 7.86 -10.07
N LEU A 211 9.93 8.39 -8.92
CA LEU A 211 11.24 8.12 -8.34
C LEU A 211 11.07 7.56 -6.92
N GLY A 212 10.37 6.44 -6.81
CA GLY A 212 10.17 5.69 -5.56
C GLY A 212 10.72 4.26 -5.62
N ASN A 213 10.71 3.52 -4.50
CA ASN A 213 11.23 2.15 -4.43
C ASN A 213 10.52 1.20 -5.41
N VAL A 214 9.21 1.37 -5.63
CA VAL A 214 8.47 0.55 -6.60
C VAL A 214 9.02 0.75 -8.02
N ALA A 215 9.38 2.00 -8.39
CA ALA A 215 10.00 2.27 -9.68
C ALA A 215 11.38 1.61 -9.81
N LEU A 216 12.18 1.59 -8.73
CA LEU A 216 13.46 0.88 -8.70
C LEU A 216 13.28 -0.64 -8.84
N ASP A 217 12.30 -1.22 -8.12
CA ASP A 217 11.99 -2.64 -8.19
C ASP A 217 11.59 -3.06 -9.62
N ILE A 218 10.71 -2.28 -10.26
CA ILE A 218 10.31 -2.52 -11.64
C ILE A 218 11.49 -2.42 -12.60
N ALA A 219 12.31 -1.37 -12.47
CA ALA A 219 13.51 -1.20 -13.31
C ALA A 219 14.47 -2.39 -13.15
N ARG A 220 14.65 -2.88 -11.90
CA ARG A 220 15.48 -4.06 -11.63
C ARG A 220 14.90 -5.31 -12.28
N VAL A 221 13.59 -5.55 -12.15
CA VAL A 221 12.91 -6.71 -12.78
C VAL A 221 13.05 -6.69 -14.30
N LEU A 222 12.97 -5.52 -14.94
CA LEU A 222 13.10 -5.38 -16.40
C LEU A 222 14.55 -5.49 -16.90
N LEU A 223 15.53 -5.06 -16.10
CA LEU A 223 16.93 -4.96 -16.52
C LEU A 223 17.79 -6.15 -16.07
N GLN A 224 17.39 -6.93 -15.05
CA GLN A 224 18.19 -8.07 -14.61
C GLN A 224 18.18 -9.24 -15.61
N PRO A 225 19.17 -10.13 -15.59
CA PRO A 225 19.14 -11.38 -16.33
C PRO A 225 17.90 -12.20 -15.95
N ILE A 226 17.22 -12.73 -16.97
CA ILE A 226 15.95 -13.47 -16.76
C ILE A 226 16.15 -14.73 -15.88
N GLU A 227 17.33 -15.31 -15.91
CA GLU A 227 17.68 -16.49 -15.11
C GLU A 227 17.59 -16.20 -13.61
N ARG A 228 17.99 -15.00 -13.18
CA ARG A 228 17.85 -14.58 -11.77
C ARG A 228 16.39 -14.43 -11.37
N LEU A 229 15.58 -13.84 -12.24
CA LEU A 229 14.14 -13.70 -11.99
C LEU A 229 13.45 -15.07 -11.99
N ALA A 230 13.83 -15.96 -12.87
CA ALA A 230 13.29 -17.32 -12.96
C ALA A 230 13.58 -18.18 -11.73
N MET A 231 14.64 -17.88 -10.97
CA MET A 231 14.98 -18.55 -9.70
C MET A 231 14.27 -17.92 -8.47
N SER A 232 13.50 -16.87 -8.68
CA SER A 232 12.72 -16.18 -7.63
C SER A 232 11.27 -16.71 -7.57
N ASP A 233 10.40 -16.08 -6.73
CA ASP A 233 8.97 -16.38 -6.70
C ASP A 233 8.15 -15.56 -7.71
N ALA A 234 8.77 -15.07 -8.78
CA ALA A 234 8.07 -14.46 -9.91
C ALA A 234 7.14 -15.49 -10.56
N ALA A 235 5.92 -15.06 -10.91
CA ALA A 235 4.94 -15.96 -11.53
C ALA A 235 5.42 -16.41 -12.91
N GLU A 236 5.18 -17.69 -13.27
CA GLU A 236 5.69 -18.30 -14.49
C GLU A 236 5.24 -17.57 -15.76
N HIS A 237 4.00 -17.08 -15.81
CA HIS A 237 3.51 -16.30 -16.95
C HIS A 237 4.34 -15.02 -17.18
N ALA A 238 4.80 -14.39 -16.10
CA ALA A 238 5.63 -13.19 -16.18
C ALA A 238 7.07 -13.55 -16.60
N VAL A 239 7.64 -14.62 -16.06
CA VAL A 239 8.96 -15.13 -16.48
C VAL A 239 8.94 -15.50 -17.95
N ALA A 240 7.91 -16.21 -18.42
CA ALA A 240 7.76 -16.60 -19.82
C ALA A 240 7.66 -15.39 -20.77
N ALA A 241 6.91 -14.34 -20.36
CA ALA A 241 6.80 -13.11 -21.13
C ALA A 241 8.13 -12.34 -21.17
N LEU A 242 8.76 -12.14 -19.99
CA LEU A 242 10.02 -11.40 -19.87
C LEU A 242 11.22 -12.12 -20.48
N ARG A 243 11.17 -13.44 -20.65
CA ARG A 243 12.20 -14.22 -21.37
C ARG A 243 12.34 -13.80 -22.84
N LYS A 244 11.27 -13.27 -23.43
CA LYS A 244 11.26 -12.73 -24.80
C LYS A 244 11.61 -11.25 -24.86
N SER A 245 11.92 -10.61 -23.72
CA SER A 245 12.05 -9.16 -23.61
C SER A 245 13.20 -8.61 -24.46
N ALA A 246 12.86 -7.63 -25.30
CA ALA A 246 13.80 -6.80 -26.05
C ALA A 246 14.17 -5.50 -25.32
N VAL A 247 13.73 -5.31 -24.08
CA VAL A 247 13.98 -4.09 -23.31
C VAL A 247 15.47 -3.84 -23.13
N ARG A 248 15.92 -2.65 -23.54
CA ARG A 248 17.29 -2.16 -23.41
C ARG A 248 17.35 -0.89 -22.55
N ASP A 249 16.37 -0.01 -22.68
CA ASP A 249 16.36 1.27 -22.02
C ASP A 249 15.19 1.35 -21.03
N VAL A 250 15.48 1.66 -19.77
CA VAL A 250 14.48 1.93 -18.74
C VAL A 250 14.68 3.34 -18.19
N HIS A 251 13.67 4.19 -18.32
CA HIS A 251 13.67 5.59 -17.96
C HIS A 251 12.84 5.82 -16.70
N LEU A 252 13.47 6.24 -15.61
CA LEU A 252 12.78 6.69 -14.40
C LEU A 252 12.60 8.22 -14.46
N LEU A 253 11.35 8.69 -14.38
CA LEU A 253 10.98 10.08 -14.59
C LEU A 253 10.58 10.75 -13.28
N GLY A 254 11.24 11.84 -12.92
CA GLY A 254 10.93 12.61 -11.72
C GLY A 254 10.83 14.10 -11.96
N ARG A 255 9.70 14.71 -11.56
CA ARG A 255 9.47 16.16 -11.68
C ARG A 255 10.33 17.01 -10.74
N ARG A 256 10.99 16.41 -9.77
CA ARG A 256 11.86 17.09 -8.79
C ARG A 256 13.30 16.63 -8.92
N GLY A 257 14.20 17.25 -8.15
CA GLY A 257 15.62 16.93 -8.14
C GLY A 257 15.99 15.70 -7.30
N PRO A 258 17.28 15.32 -7.29
CA PRO A 258 17.80 14.18 -6.53
C PRO A 258 17.53 14.23 -5.03
N ALA A 259 17.58 15.43 -4.44
CA ALA A 259 17.31 15.68 -3.02
C ALA A 259 15.86 15.34 -2.61
N GLN A 260 14.92 15.36 -3.54
CA GLN A 260 13.50 15.07 -3.32
C GLN A 260 13.09 13.68 -3.80
N ALA A 261 14.01 12.86 -4.28
CA ALA A 261 13.74 11.47 -4.66
C ALA A 261 13.27 10.65 -3.44
N ALA A 262 12.32 9.76 -3.67
CA ALA A 262 11.65 9.01 -2.61
C ALA A 262 12.20 7.59 -2.40
N PHE A 263 13.24 7.20 -3.13
CA PHE A 263 13.85 5.90 -2.95
C PHE A 263 14.77 5.84 -1.71
N THR A 264 14.96 4.63 -1.20
CA THR A 264 15.91 4.38 -0.12
C THR A 264 17.32 4.17 -0.67
N PRO A 265 18.36 4.52 0.09
CA PRO A 265 19.75 4.29 -0.34
C PRO A 265 20.10 2.83 -0.57
N LYS A 266 19.38 1.88 0.05
CA LYS A 266 19.62 0.44 -0.10
C LYS A 266 19.19 -0.03 -1.49
N GLU A 267 17.92 0.18 -1.84
CA GLU A 267 17.35 -0.22 -3.12
C GLU A 267 18.03 0.50 -4.29
N LEU A 268 18.31 1.81 -4.13
CA LEU A 268 19.04 2.55 -5.15
C LEU A 268 20.44 1.95 -5.40
N ARG A 269 21.19 1.64 -4.33
CA ARG A 269 22.53 1.05 -4.46
C ARG A 269 22.48 -0.32 -5.10
N GLU A 270 21.51 -1.13 -4.77
CA GLU A 270 21.29 -2.45 -5.34
C GLU A 270 21.13 -2.37 -6.86
N LEU A 271 20.21 -1.51 -7.34
CA LEU A 271 19.99 -1.31 -8.77
C LEU A 271 21.22 -0.77 -9.49
N LEU A 272 21.90 0.24 -8.92
CA LEU A 272 23.08 0.85 -9.53
C LEU A 272 24.33 -0.05 -9.51
N SER A 273 24.35 -1.10 -8.68
CA SER A 273 25.45 -2.06 -8.61
C SER A 273 25.29 -3.26 -9.55
N MET A 274 24.15 -3.37 -10.27
CA MET A 274 23.91 -4.48 -11.20
C MET A 274 24.97 -4.52 -12.30
N GLU A 275 25.43 -5.71 -12.62
CA GLU A 275 26.39 -5.94 -13.70
C GLU A 275 25.69 -5.85 -15.08
N GLY A 276 26.42 -5.39 -16.10
CA GLY A 276 25.91 -5.28 -17.46
C GLY A 276 24.90 -4.16 -17.69
N ILE A 277 24.75 -3.22 -16.74
CA ILE A 277 23.86 -2.07 -16.84
C ILE A 277 24.66 -0.78 -16.83
N GLN A 278 24.43 0.05 -17.85
CA GLN A 278 24.89 1.44 -17.86
C GLN A 278 23.91 2.31 -17.09
N VAL A 279 24.41 3.31 -16.37
CA VAL A 279 23.59 4.27 -15.63
C VAL A 279 23.81 5.67 -16.19
N LYS A 280 22.74 6.34 -16.60
CA LYS A 280 22.77 7.71 -17.12
C LYS A 280 21.86 8.61 -16.29
N ILE A 281 22.37 9.74 -15.83
CA ILE A 281 21.63 10.74 -15.07
C ILE A 281 21.39 11.97 -15.96
N HIS A 282 20.15 12.46 -15.97
CA HIS A 282 19.71 13.56 -16.83
C HIS A 282 18.89 14.60 -16.03
N PRO A 283 19.21 15.89 -16.13
CA PRO A 283 20.49 16.42 -16.62
C PRO A 283 21.63 16.10 -15.65
N LYS A 284 22.86 16.01 -16.09
CA LYS A 284 24.02 15.73 -15.21
C LYS A 284 24.19 16.80 -14.14
N GLU A 285 23.89 18.04 -14.48
CA GLU A 285 23.97 19.22 -13.63
C GLU A 285 22.97 19.19 -12.46
N CYS A 286 22.00 18.28 -12.45
CA CYS A 286 21.05 18.18 -11.33
C CYS A 286 21.70 17.70 -10.02
N LEU A 287 22.93 17.18 -10.08
CA LEU A 287 23.73 16.81 -8.90
C LEU A 287 24.45 18.04 -8.30
N ASP A 288 24.60 19.13 -9.04
CA ASP A 288 25.07 20.41 -8.53
C ASP A 288 23.91 21.06 -7.75
N LEU A 289 23.81 20.70 -6.47
CA LEU A 289 22.67 21.08 -5.64
C LEU A 289 22.61 22.58 -5.40
N SER A 290 21.44 23.17 -5.60
CA SER A 290 21.18 24.55 -5.15
C SER A 290 21.37 24.68 -3.63
N PRO A 291 21.62 25.90 -3.10
CA PRO A 291 21.76 26.10 -1.66
C PRO A 291 20.59 25.55 -0.84
N ALA A 292 19.36 25.68 -1.34
CA ALA A 292 18.15 25.14 -0.70
C ALA A 292 18.13 23.60 -0.70
N CYS A 293 18.45 22.96 -1.84
CA CYS A 293 18.60 21.50 -1.92
C CYS A 293 19.72 20.99 -1.00
N ALA A 294 20.86 21.68 -0.95
CA ALA A 294 21.96 21.32 -0.07
C ALA A 294 21.57 21.40 1.41
N ALA A 295 20.79 22.42 1.81
CA ALA A 295 20.24 22.53 3.16
C ALA A 295 19.27 21.39 3.49
N GLU A 296 18.38 21.02 2.56
CA GLU A 296 17.46 19.89 2.70
C GLU A 296 18.22 18.55 2.88
N VAL A 297 19.27 18.33 2.10
CA VAL A 297 20.14 17.15 2.17
C VAL A 297 20.91 17.12 3.49
N LYS A 298 21.46 18.26 3.94
CA LYS A 298 22.20 18.37 5.21
C LYS A 298 21.34 18.01 6.40
N GLY A 299 20.07 18.41 6.39
CA GLY A 299 19.10 18.14 7.46
C GLY A 299 18.58 16.70 7.49
N ASN A 300 18.80 15.89 6.44
CA ASN A 300 18.23 14.55 6.32
C ASN A 300 19.27 13.51 5.90
N ARG A 301 19.62 12.61 6.84
CA ARG A 301 20.61 11.55 6.63
C ARG A 301 20.29 10.61 5.44
N ILE A 302 19.01 10.32 5.21
CA ILE A 302 18.59 9.43 4.13
C ILE A 302 18.83 10.13 2.78
N LYS A 303 18.38 11.37 2.63
CA LYS A 303 18.56 12.19 1.42
C LYS A 303 20.04 12.37 1.08
N ARG A 304 20.85 12.68 2.08
CA ARG A 304 22.31 12.78 1.91
C ARG A 304 22.91 11.51 1.33
N ARG A 305 22.54 10.34 1.87
CA ARG A 305 23.02 9.06 1.37
C ARG A 305 22.53 8.72 -0.05
N VAL A 306 21.33 9.17 -0.41
CA VAL A 306 20.81 9.01 -1.79
C VAL A 306 21.68 9.81 -2.75
N VAL A 307 21.95 11.10 -2.45
CA VAL A 307 22.78 11.95 -3.29
C VAL A 307 24.21 11.37 -3.40
N GLU A 308 24.83 10.98 -2.29
CA GLU A 308 26.17 10.34 -2.29
C GLU A 308 26.23 9.08 -3.17
N VAL A 309 25.16 8.29 -3.22
CA VAL A 309 25.07 7.10 -4.09
C VAL A 309 24.96 7.49 -5.56
N LEU A 310 24.19 8.52 -5.88
CA LEU A 310 24.05 9.03 -7.26
C LEU A 310 25.37 9.64 -7.77
N GLU A 311 26.04 10.45 -6.97
CA GLU A 311 27.34 11.05 -7.32
C GLU A 311 28.40 9.98 -7.63
N LYS A 312 28.45 8.91 -6.80
CA LYS A 312 29.36 7.79 -7.05
C LYS A 312 29.03 7.05 -8.34
N ALA A 313 27.74 6.91 -8.67
CA ALA A 313 27.33 6.22 -9.88
C ALA A 313 27.75 6.96 -11.16
N VAL A 314 27.77 8.29 -11.15
CA VAL A 314 28.26 9.11 -12.29
C VAL A 314 29.76 8.94 -12.47
N GLY A 315 30.54 8.84 -11.37
CA GLY A 315 31.99 8.70 -11.44
C GLY A 315 32.49 7.33 -11.92
N VAL A 316 31.68 6.28 -11.73
CA VAL A 316 32.05 4.88 -12.05
C VAL A 316 31.38 4.39 -13.35
N GLY A 317 30.35 5.09 -13.82
CA GLY A 317 29.38 4.53 -14.75
C GLY A 317 29.66 4.66 -16.25
N SER A 318 30.70 5.40 -16.68
CA SER A 318 30.97 5.59 -18.12
C SER A 318 31.63 4.37 -18.82
N ASP A 319 32.23 3.46 -18.06
CA ASP A 319 33.07 2.38 -18.59
C ASP A 319 32.47 0.96 -18.46
N LYS A 320 31.28 0.82 -17.85
CA LYS A 320 30.62 -0.50 -17.83
C LYS A 320 30.09 -0.84 -19.21
N ALA A 321 30.72 -1.79 -19.87
CA ALA A 321 30.19 -2.39 -21.10
C ALA A 321 28.90 -3.16 -20.75
N GLY A 322 27.77 -2.71 -21.26
CA GLY A 322 26.46 -3.35 -21.10
C GLY A 322 25.55 -2.95 -22.25
N ASP A 323 24.63 -3.84 -22.61
CA ASP A 323 23.65 -3.63 -23.65
C ASP A 323 22.32 -3.04 -23.13
N ARG A 324 22.23 -2.79 -21.82
CA ARG A 324 21.06 -2.24 -21.15
C ARG A 324 21.41 -0.96 -20.40
N THR A 325 20.49 0.00 -20.42
CA THR A 325 20.70 1.31 -19.81
C THR A 325 19.56 1.67 -18.86
N LEU A 326 19.93 2.11 -17.66
CA LEU A 326 19.06 2.78 -16.72
C LEU A 326 19.24 4.29 -16.88
N HIS A 327 18.17 5.01 -17.21
CA HIS A 327 18.15 6.45 -17.30
C HIS A 327 17.39 7.05 -16.10
N LEU A 328 18.03 7.88 -15.32
CA LEU A 328 17.43 8.65 -14.23
C LEU A 328 17.18 10.08 -14.70
N HIS A 329 15.94 10.43 -14.96
CA HIS A 329 15.55 11.78 -15.38
C HIS A 329 15.00 12.56 -14.19
N PHE A 330 15.73 13.58 -13.78
CA PHE A 330 15.29 14.55 -12.79
C PHE A 330 14.78 15.81 -13.46
N LEU A 331 13.94 16.56 -12.78
CA LEU A 331 13.37 17.81 -13.27
C LEU A 331 12.66 17.62 -14.62
N ARG A 332 11.93 16.50 -14.75
CA ARG A 332 11.14 16.13 -15.94
C ARG A 332 9.76 15.66 -15.49
N SER A 333 8.74 16.40 -15.89
CA SER A 333 7.34 16.09 -15.59
C SER A 333 6.66 15.54 -16.84
N PRO A 334 6.07 14.33 -16.80
CA PRO A 334 5.23 13.86 -17.90
C PRO A 334 4.01 14.79 -18.04
N ILE A 335 3.69 15.19 -19.27
CA ILE A 335 2.55 16.06 -19.58
C ILE A 335 1.63 15.48 -20.67
N GLU A 336 2.07 14.49 -21.41
CA GLU A 336 1.29 13.80 -22.44
C GLU A 336 1.92 12.43 -22.74
N ILE A 337 1.11 11.42 -22.97
CA ILE A 337 1.52 10.12 -23.52
C ILE A 337 1.35 10.18 -25.03
N LEU A 338 2.45 10.04 -25.75
CA LEU A 338 2.47 10.07 -27.21
C LEU A 338 2.07 8.70 -27.77
N HIS A 339 1.35 8.70 -28.89
CA HIS A 339 0.92 7.48 -29.56
C HIS A 339 1.05 7.60 -31.08
N SER A 340 1.25 6.47 -31.70
CA SER A 340 1.27 6.32 -33.16
C SER A 340 0.51 5.03 -33.51
N GLU A 341 -0.39 5.09 -34.46
CA GLU A 341 -1.19 3.95 -34.92
C GLU A 341 -1.89 3.16 -33.77
N GLY A 342 -2.36 3.90 -32.75
CA GLY A 342 -3.05 3.31 -31.60
C GLY A 342 -2.12 2.65 -30.55
N SER A 343 -0.81 2.70 -30.73
CA SER A 343 0.19 2.19 -29.79
C SER A 343 0.96 3.32 -29.12
N VAL A 344 1.41 3.11 -27.90
CA VAL A 344 2.28 4.06 -27.19
C VAL A 344 3.61 4.19 -27.93
N SER A 345 4.02 5.42 -28.24
CA SER A 345 5.28 5.75 -28.92
C SER A 345 6.24 6.56 -28.06
N GLY A 346 5.75 7.17 -26.97
CA GLY A 346 6.60 7.96 -26.08
C GLY A 346 5.87 8.74 -25.02
N VAL A 347 6.63 9.60 -24.35
CA VAL A 347 6.13 10.51 -23.32
C VAL A 347 6.67 11.91 -23.60
N ARG A 348 5.80 12.90 -23.68
CA ARG A 348 6.19 14.31 -23.69
C ARG A 348 6.47 14.77 -22.27
N LEU A 349 7.64 15.35 -22.09
CA LEU A 349 8.15 15.80 -20.80
C LEU A 349 8.26 17.33 -20.79
N GLU A 350 7.72 17.96 -19.76
CA GLU A 350 8.03 19.35 -19.44
C GLU A 350 9.26 19.41 -18.54
N HIS A 351 10.21 20.30 -18.87
CA HIS A 351 11.33 20.61 -17.98
C HIS A 351 10.80 21.42 -16.79
N THR A 352 11.21 21.06 -15.60
CA THR A 352 10.78 21.75 -14.37
C THR A 352 11.96 22.39 -13.65
N ALA A 353 11.66 23.45 -12.90
CA ALA A 353 12.57 24.09 -11.95
C ALA A 353 12.02 23.95 -10.53
N LEU A 354 12.90 23.97 -9.53
CA LEU A 354 12.50 23.96 -8.13
C LEU A 354 12.35 25.40 -7.63
N GLN A 355 11.21 25.68 -7.01
CA GLN A 355 10.93 26.95 -6.34
C GLN A 355 10.77 26.72 -4.85
N ASP A 356 11.35 27.62 -4.06
CA ASP A 356 11.14 27.64 -2.62
C ASP A 356 9.68 28.03 -2.33
N GLN A 357 9.02 27.31 -1.43
CA GLN A 357 7.71 27.73 -0.94
C GLN A 357 7.94 28.82 0.11
N GLU A 358 7.30 29.97 -0.07
CA GLU A 358 7.19 30.97 0.98
C GLU A 358 6.58 30.32 2.20
N SER A 359 7.24 30.42 3.35
CA SER A 359 6.76 29.91 4.61
C SER A 359 5.43 30.56 4.96
N ALA A 360 4.32 29.89 4.69
CA ALA A 360 3.07 30.23 5.36
C ALA A 360 3.35 30.08 6.86
N SER A 361 3.26 31.16 7.59
CA SER A 361 3.49 31.29 9.02
C SER A 361 2.48 30.44 9.77
N THR A 362 2.77 29.14 9.93
CA THR A 362 2.09 28.26 10.89
C THR A 362 3.11 27.78 11.89
N SER A 363 2.90 28.21 13.11
CA SER A 363 3.61 27.88 14.35
C SER A 363 3.73 26.36 14.55
N SER A 364 4.79 25.76 14.03
CA SER A 364 5.20 24.42 14.43
C SER A 364 6.72 24.33 14.33
N GLY A 365 7.35 24.19 15.48
CA GLY A 365 8.69 23.73 15.80
C GLY A 365 9.83 23.98 14.82
N ALA A 366 10.83 24.72 15.25
CA ALA A 366 12.08 25.01 14.57
C ALA A 366 12.71 23.78 13.86
N GLY A 367 13.02 23.89 12.53
CA GLY A 367 14.15 23.17 12.03
C GLY A 367 14.21 22.66 10.61
N ALA A 368 13.12 22.40 9.89
CA ALA A 368 13.22 21.89 8.52
C ALA A 368 12.78 22.97 7.50
N PRO A 369 13.58 23.22 6.43
CA PRO A 369 13.16 24.11 5.36
C PRO A 369 11.90 23.55 4.68
N PRO A 370 10.97 24.40 4.21
CA PRO A 370 9.78 23.96 3.51
C PRO A 370 10.17 23.20 2.26
N PRO A 371 9.39 22.16 1.87
CA PRO A 371 9.70 21.35 0.70
C PRO A 371 9.58 22.18 -0.58
N GLN A 372 10.58 22.10 -1.46
CA GLN A 372 10.58 22.80 -2.73
C GLN A 372 9.50 22.26 -3.67
N LYS A 373 8.83 23.14 -4.40
CA LYS A 373 7.82 22.83 -5.41
C LYS A 373 8.44 22.80 -6.80
N ALA A 374 8.12 21.76 -7.58
CA ALA A 374 8.45 21.73 -9.00
C ALA A 374 7.45 22.59 -9.79
N VAL A 375 7.97 23.48 -10.65
CA VAL A 375 7.20 24.36 -11.52
C VAL A 375 7.68 24.17 -12.95
N GLY A 376 6.75 24.11 -13.91
CA GLY A 376 7.05 23.98 -15.33
C GLY A 376 7.81 25.21 -15.85
N THR A 377 8.72 24.98 -16.79
CA THR A 377 9.51 26.06 -17.45
C THR A 377 8.98 26.40 -18.83
N GLY A 378 8.00 25.65 -19.34
CA GLY A 378 7.52 25.77 -20.73
C GLY A 378 8.44 25.12 -21.76
N LEU A 379 9.59 24.57 -21.36
CA LEU A 379 10.46 23.80 -22.27
C LEU A 379 10.02 22.33 -22.27
N HIS A 380 9.92 21.76 -23.47
CA HIS A 380 9.46 20.37 -23.65
C HIS A 380 10.51 19.52 -24.34
N SER A 381 10.43 18.22 -24.15
CA SER A 381 11.19 17.21 -24.88
C SER A 381 10.38 15.93 -24.97
N ASP A 382 10.50 15.20 -26.07
CA ASP A 382 9.85 13.93 -26.26
C ASP A 382 10.82 12.78 -25.95
N LEU A 383 10.34 11.79 -25.20
CA LEU A 383 11.06 10.58 -24.83
C LEU A 383 10.39 9.39 -25.50
N HIS A 384 11.16 8.60 -26.27
CA HIS A 384 10.65 7.38 -26.88
C HIS A 384 10.43 6.29 -25.82
N ALA A 385 9.25 5.67 -25.80
CA ALA A 385 8.93 4.51 -24.98
C ALA A 385 7.71 3.78 -25.54
N GLN A 386 7.69 2.47 -25.52
CA GLN A 386 6.56 1.65 -25.97
C GLN A 386 5.70 1.14 -24.78
N LEU A 387 6.19 1.27 -23.56
CA LEU A 387 5.48 0.94 -22.33
C LEU A 387 5.68 2.06 -21.31
N VAL A 388 4.58 2.52 -20.70
CA VAL A 388 4.58 3.54 -19.66
C VAL A 388 3.98 2.96 -18.40
N LEU A 389 4.70 3.09 -17.28
CA LEU A 389 4.27 2.62 -15.96
C LEU A 389 4.17 3.80 -14.98
N GLU A 390 2.98 3.99 -14.41
CA GLU A 390 2.69 5.09 -13.50
C GLU A 390 3.02 4.70 -12.06
N SER A 391 4.19 5.11 -11.57
CA SER A 391 4.70 4.83 -10.22
C SER A 391 4.65 6.07 -9.30
N ILE A 392 3.54 6.82 -9.35
CA ILE A 392 3.36 8.08 -8.60
C ILE A 392 2.63 7.90 -7.26
N GLY A 393 2.49 6.68 -6.82
CA GLY A 393 1.98 6.27 -5.51
C GLY A 393 0.58 5.67 -5.55
N TYR A 394 0.27 4.96 -4.48
CA TYR A 394 -1.03 4.32 -4.28
C TYR A 394 -2.07 5.30 -3.73
N LYS A 395 -3.33 4.89 -3.76
CA LYS A 395 -4.46 5.59 -3.18
C LYS A 395 -5.35 4.59 -2.44
N SER A 396 -5.76 4.93 -1.23
CA SER A 396 -6.76 4.12 -0.52
C SER A 396 -8.15 4.35 -1.12
N CYS A 397 -8.98 3.32 -1.05
CA CYS A 397 -10.37 3.38 -1.50
C CYS A 397 -11.31 3.59 -0.31
N PRO A 398 -12.42 4.31 -0.49
CA PRO A 398 -13.47 4.39 0.51
C PRO A 398 -14.11 3.02 0.74
N MET A 399 -14.59 2.78 1.96
CA MET A 399 -15.42 1.64 2.33
C MET A 399 -16.78 2.18 2.78
N GLU A 400 -17.86 1.59 2.29
CA GLU A 400 -19.20 1.95 2.70
C GLU A 400 -19.37 1.82 4.21
N GLY A 401 -19.97 2.81 4.86
CA GLY A 401 -20.13 2.86 6.31
C GLY A 401 -18.92 3.42 7.08
N ALA A 402 -17.80 3.76 6.40
CA ALA A 402 -16.65 4.41 7.01
C ALA A 402 -16.45 5.84 6.47
N PRO A 403 -16.18 6.85 7.32
CA PRO A 403 -15.81 8.17 6.86
C PRO A 403 -14.51 8.11 6.04
N PHE A 404 -14.43 8.88 4.95
CA PHE A 404 -13.27 8.88 4.08
C PHE A 404 -12.95 10.26 3.52
N ASN A 405 -11.69 10.67 3.60
CA ASN A 405 -11.20 11.91 3.01
C ASN A 405 -10.59 11.62 1.63
N SER A 406 -11.37 11.83 0.56
CA SER A 406 -10.96 11.54 -0.82
C SER A 406 -9.80 12.40 -1.32
N LYS A 407 -9.58 13.60 -0.75
CA LYS A 407 -8.48 14.51 -1.14
C LYS A 407 -7.13 13.96 -0.69
N VAL A 408 -7.07 13.45 0.54
CA VAL A 408 -5.84 12.90 1.14
C VAL A 408 -5.73 11.39 0.91
N GLY A 409 -6.86 10.70 0.73
CA GLY A 409 -6.93 9.25 0.54
C GLY A 409 -6.74 8.47 1.85
N ILE A 410 -7.32 8.96 2.95
CA ILE A 410 -7.24 8.34 4.28
C ILE A 410 -8.61 8.33 4.96
N ILE A 411 -8.74 7.50 5.97
CA ILE A 411 -9.83 7.56 6.94
C ILE A 411 -9.49 8.62 7.99
N PRO A 412 -10.36 9.65 8.22
CA PRO A 412 -10.13 10.65 9.25
C PRO A 412 -9.98 9.97 10.61
N ASN A 413 -8.89 10.29 11.32
CA ASN A 413 -8.61 9.63 12.59
C ASN A 413 -7.75 10.48 13.52
N GLN A 414 -7.86 10.21 14.81
CA GLN A 414 -6.94 10.71 15.83
C GLN A 414 -6.23 9.53 16.49
N LEU A 415 -4.92 9.39 16.23
CA LEU A 415 -4.09 8.29 16.75
C LEU A 415 -4.67 6.89 16.48
N GLY A 416 -5.37 6.72 15.35
CA GLY A 416 -6.01 5.48 14.95
C GLY A 416 -7.48 5.31 15.36
N GLN A 417 -8.03 6.15 16.24
CA GLN A 417 -9.48 6.24 16.47
C GLN A 417 -10.13 6.94 15.29
N VAL A 418 -11.09 6.30 14.62
CA VAL A 418 -11.81 6.91 13.50
C VAL A 418 -12.66 8.08 14.01
N MET A 419 -12.62 9.18 13.25
CA MET A 419 -13.34 10.43 13.55
C MET A 419 -14.36 10.71 12.45
N GLU A 420 -15.54 11.18 12.84
CA GLU A 420 -16.61 11.60 11.93
C GLU A 420 -16.89 13.09 12.08
N GLU A 421 -17.14 13.79 10.97
CA GLU A 421 -17.57 15.19 11.02
C GLU A 421 -19.01 15.28 11.51
N HIS A 422 -19.21 15.93 12.62
CA HIS A 422 -20.56 16.26 13.12
C HIS A 422 -20.92 17.67 12.65
N GLN A 423 -21.94 17.78 11.80
CA GLN A 423 -22.58 19.06 11.55
C GLN A 423 -23.49 19.33 12.76
N SER A 424 -23.13 20.31 13.57
CA SER A 424 -24.04 20.79 14.63
C SER A 424 -25.29 21.38 13.96
N SER A 425 -26.35 20.59 13.88
CA SER A 425 -27.67 21.14 13.57
C SER A 425 -28.06 22.03 14.75
N ASN A 426 -27.88 23.33 14.60
CA ASN A 426 -28.50 24.30 15.49
C ASN A 426 -30.04 24.11 15.44
N ARG A 427 -30.57 23.29 16.32
CA ARG A 427 -32.00 23.36 16.66
C ARG A 427 -32.21 24.68 17.35
N HIS A 428 -32.52 25.71 16.58
CA HIS A 428 -33.05 26.95 17.14
C HIS A 428 -34.35 26.63 17.85
N GLY A 429 -34.32 26.84 19.16
CA GLY A 429 -35.54 26.99 19.94
C GLY A 429 -36.39 28.09 19.29
N ARG A 430 -37.68 27.80 19.09
CA ARG A 430 -38.69 28.80 18.73
C ARG A 430 -38.70 29.86 19.85
N ASP A 431 -38.00 30.94 19.63
CA ASP A 431 -38.38 32.20 20.27
C ASP A 431 -38.14 33.34 19.25
N GLY A 432 -39.20 34.04 18.98
CA GLY A 432 -39.28 34.98 17.87
C GLY A 432 -38.69 36.34 18.24
N THR A 433 -37.44 36.56 17.97
CA THR A 433 -36.88 37.91 17.83
C THR A 433 -35.95 37.99 16.63
N ARG A 434 -36.36 38.80 15.63
CA ARG A 434 -35.60 39.16 14.45
C ARG A 434 -34.35 39.95 14.87
N GLY A 435 -33.21 39.39 14.68
CA GLY A 435 -31.91 40.07 14.66
C GLY A 435 -31.05 39.46 13.55
N ASN A 436 -30.86 40.20 12.45
CA ASN A 436 -29.92 39.86 11.39
C ASN A 436 -28.49 40.00 11.93
N THR A 437 -27.87 38.89 12.30
CA THR A 437 -26.41 38.74 12.34
C THR A 437 -26.06 37.41 11.77
N GLU A 438 -25.61 37.41 10.50
CA GLU A 438 -24.92 36.30 9.89
C GLU A 438 -23.67 36.02 10.69
N THR A 439 -23.64 34.94 11.47
CA THR A 439 -22.41 34.38 12.04
C THR A 439 -21.87 33.37 11.04
N PRO A 440 -20.77 33.70 10.33
CA PRO A 440 -20.08 32.73 9.49
C PRO A 440 -19.25 31.81 10.39
N PHE A 441 -19.26 30.53 10.04
CA PHE A 441 -18.51 29.41 10.62
C PHE A 441 -19.22 28.64 11.75
N ALA A 442 -20.05 27.68 11.36
CA ALA A 442 -20.29 26.52 12.19
C ALA A 442 -18.95 25.75 12.32
N GLU A 443 -18.37 25.72 13.52
CA GLU A 443 -17.20 24.91 13.81
C GLU A 443 -17.54 23.43 13.56
N LYS A 444 -16.88 22.82 12.59
CA LYS A 444 -16.97 21.38 12.31
C LYS A 444 -16.33 20.64 13.49
N SER A 445 -17.14 20.07 14.36
CA SER A 445 -16.64 19.21 15.43
C SER A 445 -16.40 17.80 14.89
N HIS A 446 -15.24 17.23 15.22
CA HIS A 446 -14.93 15.83 14.91
C HIS A 446 -15.22 14.98 16.14
N VAL A 447 -16.05 13.95 15.98
CA VAL A 447 -16.47 13.06 17.06
C VAL A 447 -15.90 11.66 16.83
N PRO A 448 -15.35 10.98 17.87
CA PRO A 448 -14.88 9.61 17.74
C PRO A 448 -16.03 8.65 17.39
N VAL A 449 -15.80 7.76 16.42
CA VAL A 449 -16.74 6.68 16.10
C VAL A 449 -16.49 5.51 17.07
N PRO A 450 -17.43 5.17 17.98
CA PRO A 450 -17.19 4.15 19.00
C PRO A 450 -16.88 2.79 18.39
N GLY A 451 -15.81 2.13 18.88
CA GLY A 451 -15.41 0.80 18.47
C GLY A 451 -14.84 0.70 17.04
N LEU A 452 -14.64 1.82 16.32
CA LEU A 452 -14.06 1.82 14.97
C LEU A 452 -12.67 2.45 14.98
N PHE A 453 -11.69 1.71 14.45
CA PHE A 453 -10.28 2.09 14.42
C PHE A 453 -9.68 1.89 13.03
N VAL A 454 -8.52 2.50 12.81
CA VAL A 454 -7.78 2.41 11.54
C VAL A 454 -6.29 2.27 11.78
N CYS A 455 -5.61 1.48 10.94
CA CYS A 455 -4.17 1.28 10.99
C CYS A 455 -3.53 1.29 9.60
N GLY A 456 -2.24 1.58 9.54
CA GLY A 456 -1.44 1.51 8.33
C GLY A 456 -1.74 2.61 7.30
N TRP A 457 -1.77 2.27 6.03
CA TRP A 457 -1.93 3.24 4.94
C TRP A 457 -3.27 3.96 4.94
N LEU A 458 -4.32 3.33 5.43
CA LEU A 458 -5.62 3.98 5.64
C LEU A 458 -5.57 5.09 6.70
N LYS A 459 -4.67 4.96 7.70
CA LYS A 459 -4.48 5.91 8.79
C LYS A 459 -3.60 7.10 8.37
N ARG A 460 -2.45 6.86 7.71
CA ARG A 460 -1.41 7.85 7.44
C ARG A 460 -1.17 8.17 5.96
N GLY A 461 -1.85 7.48 5.06
CA GLY A 461 -1.56 7.50 3.64
C GLY A 461 -0.51 6.45 3.23
N PRO A 462 -0.40 6.13 1.92
CA PRO A 462 0.45 5.07 1.38
C PRO A 462 1.93 5.48 1.33
N SER A 463 2.56 5.56 2.49
CA SER A 463 3.97 5.91 2.65
C SER A 463 4.66 5.00 3.67
N GLY A 464 5.99 5.00 3.68
CA GLY A 464 6.81 4.21 4.61
C GLY A 464 7.04 2.77 4.13
N ILE A 465 7.75 2.01 4.95
CA ILE A 465 8.14 0.61 4.73
C ILE A 465 7.28 -0.34 5.59
N ILE A 466 7.45 -1.65 5.42
CA ILE A 466 6.73 -2.67 6.20
C ILE A 466 6.83 -2.39 7.71
N GLY A 467 8.03 -2.09 8.22
CA GLY A 467 8.27 -1.81 9.64
C GLY A 467 7.57 -0.57 10.19
N THR A 468 7.18 0.40 9.35
CA THR A 468 6.42 1.58 9.78
C THR A 468 5.05 1.19 10.35
N ASN A 469 4.45 0.10 9.86
CA ASN A 469 3.17 -0.40 10.33
C ASN A 469 3.22 -0.90 11.79
N LEU A 470 4.39 -1.28 12.30
CA LEU A 470 4.56 -1.67 13.71
C LEU A 470 4.27 -0.50 14.65
N VAL A 471 4.79 0.69 14.33
CA VAL A 471 4.56 1.92 15.11
C VAL A 471 3.11 2.36 15.01
N ASP A 472 2.52 2.28 13.81
CA ASP A 472 1.10 2.59 13.61
C ASP A 472 0.18 1.68 14.41
N ALA A 473 0.47 0.37 14.41
CA ALA A 473 -0.28 -0.62 15.15
C ALA A 473 -0.19 -0.37 16.67
N GLU A 474 1.00 -0.08 17.18
CA GLU A 474 1.20 0.24 18.59
C GLU A 474 0.37 1.47 19.00
N GLN A 475 0.47 2.56 18.24
CA GLN A 475 -0.29 3.77 18.50
C GLN A 475 -1.81 3.54 18.47
N THR A 476 -2.29 2.78 17.48
CA THR A 476 -3.72 2.46 17.35
C THR A 476 -4.21 1.61 18.52
N VAL A 477 -3.46 0.55 18.88
CA VAL A 477 -3.83 -0.33 19.99
C VAL A 477 -3.73 0.38 21.33
N ASP A 478 -2.76 1.27 21.54
CA ASP A 478 -2.72 2.12 22.74
C ASP A 478 -3.94 3.04 22.84
N THR A 479 -4.46 3.52 21.72
CA THR A 479 -5.71 4.29 21.68
C THR A 479 -6.91 3.38 22.00
N MET A 480 -6.95 2.15 21.46
CA MET A 480 -7.97 1.16 21.80
C MET A 480 -8.02 0.88 23.31
N VAL A 481 -6.85 0.71 23.95
CA VAL A 481 -6.78 0.50 25.42
C VAL A 481 -7.37 1.69 26.18
N ARG A 482 -7.04 2.92 25.78
CA ARG A 482 -7.59 4.14 26.43
C ARG A 482 -9.09 4.29 26.25
N SER A 483 -9.65 3.85 25.13
CA SER A 483 -11.07 3.96 24.79
C SER A 483 -11.89 2.70 25.08
N GLN A 484 -11.30 1.67 25.68
CA GLN A 484 -11.96 0.37 25.92
C GLN A 484 -13.30 0.49 26.65
N GLY A 485 -13.42 1.41 27.60
CA GLY A 485 -14.67 1.66 28.33
C GLY A 485 -15.83 2.17 27.47
N SER A 486 -15.55 2.69 26.28
CA SER A 486 -16.56 3.16 25.31
C SER A 486 -16.86 2.16 24.20
N PHE A 487 -16.31 0.95 24.25
CA PHE A 487 -16.58 -0.06 23.25
C PHE A 487 -18.05 -0.48 23.28
N PRO A 488 -18.71 -0.61 22.10
CA PRO A 488 -20.05 -1.14 22.02
C PRO A 488 -20.11 -2.53 22.64
N LYS A 489 -21.18 -2.78 23.40
CA LYS A 489 -21.48 -4.15 23.84
C LYS A 489 -21.95 -4.95 22.64
N VAL A 490 -21.41 -6.15 22.46
CA VAL A 490 -21.85 -7.05 21.41
C VAL A 490 -23.29 -7.44 21.70
N GLY A 491 -24.22 -6.98 20.85
CA GLY A 491 -25.64 -7.10 21.12
C GLY A 491 -26.17 -8.48 20.80
N GLN A 492 -27.16 -8.91 21.57
CA GLN A 492 -27.99 -10.09 21.34
C GLN A 492 -28.96 -9.93 20.15
N ARG A 493 -28.68 -9.00 19.22
CA ARG A 493 -29.64 -8.58 18.18
C ARG A 493 -29.92 -9.59 17.08
N HIS A 494 -29.07 -10.58 16.92
CA HIS A 494 -29.26 -11.66 15.92
C HIS A 494 -29.04 -12.98 16.65
N GLY A 495 -30.01 -13.82 16.77
CA GLY A 495 -30.08 -15.08 17.56
C GLY A 495 -28.91 -16.09 17.41
N GLY A 496 -27.72 -15.66 17.03
CA GLY A 496 -26.55 -16.48 16.75
C GLY A 496 -25.25 -16.04 17.46
N GLY A 497 -25.30 -15.38 18.59
CA GLY A 497 -24.07 -14.96 19.30
C GLY A 497 -23.25 -13.89 18.54
N GLY A 498 -22.35 -13.16 19.25
CA GLY A 498 -21.46 -12.18 18.63
C GLY A 498 -20.07 -12.75 18.30
N GLY A 499 -19.22 -11.94 17.63
CA GLY A 499 -17.86 -12.31 17.28
C GLY A 499 -17.77 -13.42 16.23
N ARG A 500 -16.79 -14.29 16.40
CA ARG A 500 -16.50 -15.41 15.49
C ARG A 500 -17.72 -16.24 15.12
N GLN A 501 -18.53 -16.62 16.10
CA GLN A 501 -19.72 -17.44 15.85
C GLN A 501 -20.76 -16.72 15.01
N GLY A 502 -20.99 -15.43 15.30
CA GLY A 502 -21.91 -14.60 14.51
C GLY A 502 -21.42 -14.40 13.08
N LEU A 503 -20.12 -14.16 12.88
CA LEU A 503 -19.54 -14.04 11.55
C LEU A 503 -19.66 -15.35 10.77
N GLN A 504 -19.33 -16.50 11.39
CA GLN A 504 -19.45 -17.81 10.74
C GLN A 504 -20.90 -18.11 10.32
N ALA A 505 -21.88 -17.81 11.17
CA ALA A 505 -23.29 -17.99 10.85
C ALA A 505 -23.72 -17.11 9.66
N LEU A 506 -23.29 -15.83 9.63
CA LEU A 506 -23.54 -14.89 8.54
C LEU A 506 -22.96 -15.39 7.22
N LEU A 507 -21.69 -15.82 7.22
CA LEU A 507 -21.00 -16.31 6.03
C LEU A 507 -21.64 -17.60 5.50
N LYS A 508 -22.02 -18.51 6.39
CA LYS A 508 -22.74 -19.76 6.04
C LYS A 508 -24.10 -19.46 5.41
N ASN A 509 -24.86 -18.54 5.96
CA ASN A 509 -26.17 -18.15 5.44
C ASN A 509 -26.06 -17.53 4.03
N ARG A 510 -24.97 -16.81 3.75
CA ARG A 510 -24.65 -16.24 2.43
C ARG A 510 -23.97 -17.22 1.49
N LYS A 511 -23.69 -18.43 1.93
CA LYS A 511 -22.94 -19.45 1.16
C LYS A 511 -21.57 -18.94 0.68
N ILE A 512 -20.93 -18.07 1.48
CA ILE A 512 -19.58 -17.58 1.19
C ILE A 512 -18.60 -18.71 1.54
N GLU A 513 -17.79 -19.06 0.59
CA GLU A 513 -16.73 -20.06 0.75
C GLU A 513 -15.54 -19.43 1.45
N VAL A 514 -15.29 -19.83 2.69
CA VAL A 514 -14.23 -19.26 3.53
C VAL A 514 -12.99 -20.13 3.47
N VAL A 515 -11.84 -19.51 3.35
CA VAL A 515 -10.53 -20.16 3.55
C VAL A 515 -10.01 -19.78 4.93
N ASP A 516 -9.88 -20.76 5.82
CA ASP A 516 -9.22 -20.57 7.11
C ASP A 516 -7.69 -20.63 6.98
N PHE A 517 -6.96 -20.42 8.07
CA PHE A 517 -5.50 -20.42 7.99
C PHE A 517 -4.91 -21.78 7.60
N LYS A 518 -5.56 -22.88 7.98
CA LYS A 518 -5.16 -24.23 7.54
C LYS A 518 -5.40 -24.44 6.04
N GLY A 519 -6.48 -23.89 5.50
CA GLY A 519 -6.73 -23.86 4.06
C GLY A 519 -5.65 -23.08 3.31
N TRP A 520 -5.23 -21.93 3.86
CA TRP A 520 -4.08 -21.19 3.33
C TRP A 520 -2.79 -22.03 3.38
N GLU A 521 -2.50 -22.72 4.47
CA GLU A 521 -1.30 -23.56 4.58
C GLU A 521 -1.24 -24.67 3.51
N LYS A 522 -2.39 -25.18 3.08
CA LYS A 522 -2.46 -26.13 1.94
C LYS A 522 -2.13 -25.46 0.61
N ILE A 523 -2.65 -24.24 0.40
CA ILE A 523 -2.32 -23.43 -0.79
C ILE A 523 -0.81 -23.17 -0.81
N ASP A 524 -0.24 -22.73 0.31
CA ASP A 524 1.18 -22.44 0.46
C ASP A 524 2.05 -23.68 0.18
N ALA A 525 1.68 -24.83 0.73
CA ALA A 525 2.38 -26.10 0.51
C ALA A 525 2.37 -26.50 -0.98
N GLU A 526 1.24 -26.33 -1.66
CA GLU A 526 1.14 -26.62 -3.10
C GLU A 526 1.98 -25.66 -3.94
N GLU A 527 2.00 -24.37 -3.61
CA GLU A 527 2.86 -23.37 -4.27
C GLU A 527 4.35 -23.72 -4.11
N VAL A 528 4.77 -24.08 -2.89
CA VAL A 528 6.13 -24.53 -2.59
C VAL A 528 6.48 -25.80 -3.36
N ARG A 529 5.57 -26.78 -3.38
CA ARG A 529 5.75 -28.04 -4.15
C ARG A 529 5.94 -27.77 -5.64
N ARG A 530 5.11 -26.88 -6.25
CA ARG A 530 5.21 -26.50 -7.66
C ARG A 530 6.52 -25.77 -7.92
N GLY A 531 6.88 -24.83 -7.08
CA GLY A 531 8.14 -24.09 -7.21
C GLY A 531 9.35 -24.99 -7.12
N SER A 532 9.40 -25.87 -6.13
CA SER A 532 10.51 -26.83 -5.94
C SER A 532 10.74 -27.73 -7.15
N ALA A 533 9.67 -28.10 -7.86
CA ALA A 533 9.77 -28.91 -9.07
C ALA A 533 10.51 -28.21 -10.23
N VAL A 534 10.59 -26.88 -10.19
CA VAL A 534 11.27 -26.04 -11.22
C VAL A 534 12.40 -25.20 -10.64
N GLY A 535 12.87 -25.51 -9.42
CA GLY A 535 14.00 -24.82 -8.78
C GLY A 535 13.69 -23.43 -8.21
N LYS A 536 12.41 -23.10 -7.96
CA LYS A 536 11.93 -21.83 -7.41
C LYS A 536 11.53 -22.01 -5.93
N PRO A 537 11.58 -20.96 -5.12
CA PRO A 537 11.05 -21.00 -3.74
C PRO A 537 9.57 -21.40 -3.68
N ARG A 538 8.80 -20.91 -4.64
CA ARG A 538 7.37 -21.22 -4.85
C ARG A 538 6.94 -20.85 -6.25
N GLU A 539 5.90 -21.49 -6.76
CA GLU A 539 5.13 -21.03 -7.91
C GLU A 539 3.73 -20.65 -7.45
N LYS A 540 3.41 -19.35 -7.50
CA LYS A 540 2.15 -18.83 -6.98
C LYS A 540 0.97 -19.25 -7.83
N ILE A 541 -0.10 -19.66 -7.18
CA ILE A 541 -1.39 -19.95 -7.83
C ILE A 541 -2.06 -18.62 -8.12
N VAL A 542 -2.47 -18.41 -9.37
CA VAL A 542 -3.05 -17.14 -9.84
C VAL A 542 -4.57 -17.16 -9.97
N SER A 543 -5.22 -18.34 -9.88
CA SER A 543 -6.68 -18.48 -9.90
C SER A 543 -7.23 -18.62 -8.49
N VAL A 544 -8.22 -17.78 -8.15
CA VAL A 544 -8.96 -17.87 -6.88
C VAL A 544 -9.71 -19.20 -6.80
N GLU A 545 -10.31 -19.64 -7.90
CA GLU A 545 -11.05 -20.90 -7.98
C GLU A 545 -10.14 -22.09 -7.63
N GLU A 546 -8.93 -22.12 -8.21
CA GLU A 546 -7.95 -23.17 -7.92
C GLU A 546 -7.47 -23.12 -6.46
N MET A 547 -7.29 -21.92 -5.88
CA MET A 547 -6.95 -21.77 -4.46
C MET A 547 -8.06 -22.35 -3.57
N LEU A 548 -9.33 -22.10 -3.90
CA LEU A 548 -10.48 -22.61 -3.14
C LEU A 548 -10.56 -24.14 -3.22
N GLU A 549 -10.32 -24.74 -4.37
CA GLU A 549 -10.28 -26.18 -4.55
C GLU A 549 -9.18 -26.85 -3.70
N ILE A 550 -7.99 -26.23 -3.68
CA ILE A 550 -6.85 -26.75 -2.89
C ILE A 550 -7.13 -26.63 -1.40
N ALA A 551 -7.69 -25.51 -0.96
CA ALA A 551 -8.00 -25.29 0.44
C ALA A 551 -8.99 -26.34 1.02
N LYS A 552 -9.90 -26.86 0.18
CA LYS A 552 -10.89 -27.89 0.55
C LYS A 552 -10.33 -29.30 0.65
N LYS A 553 -9.24 -29.61 -0.06
CA LYS A 553 -8.69 -30.98 -0.06
C LYS A 553 -8.44 -31.42 1.36
N ALA A 554 -8.82 -32.68 1.69
CA ALA A 554 -8.46 -33.27 2.97
C ALA A 554 -6.93 -33.25 3.12
N SER A 555 -6.44 -32.97 4.33
CA SER A 555 -5.01 -33.14 4.61
C SER A 555 -4.68 -34.62 4.49
N CYS A 556 -3.81 -35.01 3.52
CA CYS A 556 -3.30 -36.36 3.41
C CYS A 556 -2.40 -36.72 4.59
#